data_715fe82a0c5de5f17826bfbe51bea6e2
#
_entry.id   715fe82a0c5de5f17826bfbe51bea6e2
#
_cell.length_a   1.000
_cell.length_b   1.000
_cell.length_c   1.000
_cell.angle_alpha   90.00
_cell.angle_beta   90.00
_cell.angle_gamma   90.00
#
_symmetry.space_group_name_H-M   'P 1'
#
loop_
_entity.id
_entity.type
_entity.pdbx_description
1 polymer ?
#
loop_
_entity_poly.entity_id
_entity_poly.type
_entity_poly.pdbx_seq_one_letter_code
_entity_poly.pdbx_strand_id
1 'polypeptide(L)'
;MIQKILVVDDIYTNRYLLSELIKLTGNEAVLAENGEQAIDILRNEEIHIVFMDIEMPVMNGIETTQYIRNNLPSPLSAITVIALTAHNPEIFFEDYSEAGFDQLITKPYSVEKIRAIISDSAP
;
A
#
# COMPACT_ATOMS: atom_id res chain seq x y z
N MET A 1 -8.46 -4.04 17.37
CA MET A 1 -7.59 -2.84 17.32
C MET A 1 -7.70 -2.18 15.95
N ILE A 2 -7.90 -0.87 15.94
CA ILE A 2 -8.00 -0.13 14.68
C ILE A 2 -6.61 0.06 14.09
N GLN A 3 -6.44 -0.33 12.85
CA GLN A 3 -5.19 -0.12 12.13
C GLN A 3 -5.28 1.12 11.25
N LYS A 4 -4.17 1.80 11.10
CA LYS A 4 -4.05 2.98 10.25
C LYS A 4 -3.35 2.56 8.96
N ILE A 5 -4.04 2.72 7.85
CA ILE A 5 -3.62 2.18 6.56
C ILE A 5 -3.40 3.31 5.58
N LEU A 6 -2.20 3.37 5.01
CA LEU A 6 -1.85 4.36 4.00
C LEU A 6 -2.22 3.85 2.61
N VAL A 7 -2.96 4.64 1.86
CA VAL A 7 -3.32 4.35 0.47
C VAL A 7 -2.56 5.31 -0.43
N VAL A 8 -1.75 4.77 -1.32
CA VAL A 8 -0.95 5.57 -2.26
C VAL A 8 -1.40 5.26 -3.68
N ASP A 9 -2.08 6.20 -4.31
CA ASP A 9 -2.61 6.07 -5.67
C ASP A 9 -2.76 7.48 -6.25
N ASP A 10 -2.33 7.68 -7.49
CA ASP A 10 -2.40 9.00 -8.12
C ASP A 10 -3.80 9.37 -8.63
N ILE A 11 -4.71 8.40 -8.71
CA ILE A 11 -6.07 8.61 -9.22
C ILE A 11 -7.04 8.79 -8.05
N TYR A 12 -7.69 9.95 -8.00
CA TYR A 12 -8.58 10.32 -6.90
C TYR A 12 -9.67 9.26 -6.64
N THR A 13 -10.36 8.82 -7.71
CA THR A 13 -11.45 7.86 -7.55
C THR A 13 -10.98 6.52 -6.99
N ASN A 14 -9.77 6.09 -7.33
CA ASN A 14 -9.19 4.87 -6.77
C ASN A 14 -8.88 5.05 -5.28
N ARG A 15 -8.27 6.18 -4.90
CA ARG A 15 -7.99 6.48 -3.49
C ARG A 15 -9.28 6.49 -2.68
N TYR A 16 -10.31 7.17 -3.20
CA TYR A 16 -11.59 7.29 -2.51
C TYR A 16 -12.24 5.92 -2.32
N LEU A 17 -12.31 5.13 -3.38
CA LEU A 17 -12.92 3.79 -3.32
C LEU A 17 -12.20 2.93 -2.27
N LEU A 18 -10.88 2.88 -2.34
CA LEU A 18 -10.11 2.05 -1.42
C LEU A 18 -10.24 2.53 0.03
N SER A 19 -10.28 3.85 0.24
CA SER A 19 -10.47 4.39 1.59
C SER A 19 -11.83 3.98 2.17
N GLU A 20 -12.88 3.98 1.35
CA GLU A 20 -14.22 3.57 1.79
C GLU A 20 -14.24 2.07 2.12
N LEU A 21 -13.58 1.25 1.32
CA LEU A 21 -13.48 -0.19 1.60
C LEU A 21 -12.73 -0.46 2.91
N ILE A 22 -11.66 0.28 3.16
CA ILE A 22 -10.90 0.18 4.41
C ILE A 22 -11.77 0.56 5.62
N LYS A 23 -12.54 1.64 5.50
CA LYS A 23 -13.45 2.06 6.56
C LYS A 23 -14.51 0.99 6.88
N LEU A 24 -15.00 0.30 5.85
CA LEU A 24 -15.95 -0.79 6.03
C LEU A 24 -15.36 -1.96 6.83
N THR A 25 -14.05 -2.09 6.87
CA THR A 25 -13.40 -3.13 7.69
C THR A 25 -13.17 -2.67 9.13
N GLY A 26 -13.54 -1.45 9.48
CA GLY A 26 -13.35 -0.91 10.82
C GLY A 26 -11.98 -0.28 11.05
N ASN A 27 -11.25 0.05 9.99
CA ASN A 27 -9.91 0.63 10.06
C ASN A 27 -9.90 2.05 9.52
N GLU A 28 -8.79 2.76 9.74
CA GLU A 28 -8.59 4.13 9.29
C GLU A 28 -7.76 4.17 8.01
N ALA A 29 -8.13 5.07 7.09
CA ALA A 29 -7.36 5.28 5.86
C ALA A 29 -6.69 6.65 5.87
N VAL A 30 -5.43 6.70 5.47
CA VAL A 30 -4.67 7.93 5.22
C VAL A 30 -4.29 7.90 3.74
N LEU A 31 -4.42 9.02 3.04
CA LEU A 31 -4.30 9.06 1.59
C LEU A 31 -3.07 9.82 1.15
N ALA A 32 -2.37 9.30 0.13
CA ALA A 32 -1.27 9.97 -0.54
C ALA A 32 -1.46 9.88 -2.05
N GLU A 33 -1.08 10.93 -2.76
CA GLU A 33 -1.24 11.03 -4.20
C GLU A 33 -0.05 10.50 -4.99
N ASN A 34 1.10 10.36 -4.33
CA ASN A 34 2.33 9.91 -4.96
C ASN A 34 3.30 9.37 -3.91
N GLY A 35 4.43 8.85 -4.38
CA GLY A 35 5.43 8.24 -3.51
C GLY A 35 6.09 9.22 -2.55
N GLU A 36 6.31 10.47 -2.96
CA GLU A 36 6.91 11.47 -2.09
C GLU A 36 6.03 11.79 -0.90
N GLN A 37 4.73 11.98 -1.16
CA GLN A 37 3.75 12.21 -0.08
C GLN A 37 3.69 11.00 0.86
N ALA A 38 3.75 9.79 0.30
CA ALA A 38 3.73 8.56 1.09
C ALA A 38 4.91 8.52 2.06
N ILE A 39 6.10 8.84 1.59
CA ILE A 39 7.30 8.84 2.42
C ILE A 39 7.20 9.89 3.54
N ASP A 40 6.70 11.08 3.22
CA ASP A 40 6.48 12.12 4.23
C ASP A 40 5.51 11.67 5.31
N ILE A 41 4.41 11.04 4.91
CA ILE A 41 3.42 10.52 5.85
C ILE A 41 4.04 9.44 6.74
N LEU A 42 4.80 8.52 6.16
CA LEU A 42 5.45 7.45 6.93
C LEU A 42 6.44 7.98 7.96
N ARG A 43 7.09 9.12 7.68
CA ARG A 43 8.01 9.74 8.63
C ARG A 43 7.31 10.47 9.78
N ASN A 44 6.07 10.89 9.58
CA ASN A 44 5.37 11.78 10.51
C ASN A 44 4.17 11.15 11.21
N GLU A 45 3.67 10.02 10.72
CA GLU A 45 2.52 9.33 11.30
C GLU A 45 2.80 7.86 11.48
N GLU A 46 2.13 7.25 12.46
CA GLU A 46 2.22 5.82 12.66
C GLU A 46 1.28 5.12 11.68
N ILE A 47 1.86 4.38 10.74
CA ILE A 47 1.13 3.61 9.72
C ILE A 47 1.45 2.14 9.93
N HIS A 48 0.44 1.27 9.79
CA HIS A 48 0.58 -0.17 10.01
C HIS A 48 0.73 -0.95 8.70
N ILE A 49 0.02 -0.52 7.66
CA ILE A 49 0.01 -1.19 6.36
C ILE A 49 -0.03 -0.13 5.26
N VAL A 50 0.69 -0.36 4.17
CA VAL A 50 0.67 0.52 2.99
C VAL A 50 0.06 -0.24 1.82
N PHE A 51 -0.98 0.32 1.20
CA PHE A 51 -1.47 -0.11 -0.10
C PHE A 51 -0.86 0.81 -1.15
N MET A 52 0.00 0.26 -1.99
CA MET A 52 0.83 1.02 -2.91
C MET A 52 0.50 0.70 -4.36
N ASP A 53 -0.05 1.67 -5.10
CA ASP A 53 -0.23 1.55 -6.54
C ASP A 53 1.16 1.47 -7.20
N ILE A 54 1.32 0.55 -8.12
CA ILE A 54 2.60 0.38 -8.81
C ILE A 54 2.80 1.45 -9.87
N GLU A 55 1.76 1.77 -10.63
CA GLU A 55 1.84 2.71 -11.76
C GLU A 55 1.43 4.13 -11.36
N MET A 56 2.42 4.95 -11.05
CA MET A 56 2.22 6.36 -10.69
C MET A 56 3.29 7.22 -11.35
N PRO A 57 2.95 8.49 -11.69
CA PRO A 57 3.95 9.43 -12.19
C PRO A 57 4.87 9.91 -11.06
N VAL A 58 5.99 10.52 -11.41
CA VAL A 58 7.00 11.11 -10.54
C VAL A 58 7.81 10.06 -9.81
N MET A 59 7.18 9.30 -8.91
CA MET A 59 7.81 8.22 -8.17
C MET A 59 6.82 7.06 -8.10
N ASN A 60 7.06 6.02 -8.88
CA ASN A 60 6.14 4.87 -8.95
C ASN A 60 6.21 4.01 -7.69
N GLY A 61 5.31 3.03 -7.59
CA GLY A 61 5.21 2.19 -6.40
C GLY A 61 6.44 1.33 -6.14
N ILE A 62 7.12 0.89 -7.19
CA ILE A 62 8.36 0.12 -7.07
C ILE A 62 9.47 0.98 -6.47
N GLU A 63 9.68 2.15 -7.03
CA GLU A 63 10.68 3.10 -6.55
C GLU A 63 10.40 3.51 -5.10
N THR A 64 9.14 3.78 -4.80
CA THR A 64 8.73 4.19 -3.45
C THR A 64 9.01 3.07 -2.44
N THR A 65 8.65 1.84 -2.78
CA THR A 65 8.86 0.69 -1.90
C THR A 65 10.35 0.41 -1.69
N GLN A 66 11.15 0.50 -2.74
CA GLN A 66 12.60 0.36 -2.63
C GLN A 66 13.20 1.43 -1.73
N TYR A 67 12.70 2.68 -1.84
CA TYR A 67 13.15 3.76 -0.97
C TYR A 67 12.81 3.45 0.49
N ILE A 68 11.60 2.98 0.77
CA ILE A 68 11.19 2.59 2.12
C ILE A 68 12.14 1.54 2.69
N ARG A 69 12.42 0.49 1.92
CA ARG A 69 13.27 -0.62 2.39
C ARG A 69 14.72 -0.21 2.64
N ASN A 70 15.24 0.68 1.80
CA ASN A 70 16.67 1.00 1.80
C ASN A 70 17.03 2.27 2.58
N ASN A 71 16.08 3.16 2.83
CA ASN A 71 16.40 4.49 3.35
C ASN A 71 15.68 4.88 4.64
N LEU A 72 14.55 4.24 4.97
CA LEU A 72 13.86 4.55 6.21
C LEU A 72 14.42 3.72 7.36
N PRO A 73 14.41 4.28 8.59
CA PRO A 73 14.96 3.55 9.75
C PRO A 73 14.07 2.40 10.17
N SER A 74 14.68 1.35 10.74
CA SER A 74 13.95 0.24 11.35
C SER A 74 13.13 0.76 12.55
N PRO A 75 11.90 0.28 12.80
CA PRO A 75 11.20 -0.82 12.10
C PRO A 75 10.42 -0.36 10.86
N LEU A 76 10.41 0.93 10.54
CA LEU A 76 9.63 1.49 9.44
C LEU A 76 10.05 0.88 8.09
N SER A 77 11.32 0.59 7.90
CA SER A 77 11.82 -0.02 6.67
C SER A 77 11.22 -1.41 6.40
N ALA A 78 10.63 -2.05 7.40
CA ALA A 78 10.01 -3.38 7.28
C ALA A 78 8.49 -3.33 7.27
N ILE A 79 7.89 -2.14 7.11
CA ILE A 79 6.44 -1.99 7.11
C ILE A 79 5.80 -2.86 6.00
N THR A 80 4.62 -3.42 6.28
CA THR A 80 3.90 -4.23 5.30
C THR A 80 3.45 -3.35 4.13
N VAL A 81 3.86 -3.70 2.92
CA VAL A 81 3.49 -3.00 1.69
C VAL A 81 2.79 -3.97 0.75
N ILE A 82 1.56 -3.63 0.39
CA ILE A 82 0.71 -4.42 -0.49
C ILE A 82 0.67 -3.70 -1.84
N ALA A 83 1.12 -4.38 -2.89
CA ALA A 83 1.09 -3.81 -4.24
C ALA A 83 -0.33 -3.85 -4.82
N LEU A 84 -0.74 -2.77 -5.45
CA LEU A 84 -2.02 -2.66 -6.15
C LEU A 84 -1.74 -2.64 -7.65
N THR A 85 -2.33 -3.56 -8.40
CA THR A 85 -2.06 -3.66 -9.84
C THR A 85 -3.28 -4.15 -10.61
N ALA A 86 -3.35 -3.78 -11.90
CA ALA A 86 -4.33 -4.32 -12.84
C ALA A 86 -3.81 -5.57 -13.57
N HIS A 87 -2.56 -5.93 -13.35
CA HIS A 87 -1.89 -7.02 -14.07
C HIS A 87 -2.07 -8.38 -13.39
N ASN A 88 -1.79 -9.45 -14.13
CA ASN A 88 -1.89 -10.81 -13.63
C ASN A 88 -0.90 -11.01 -12.47
N PRO A 89 -1.38 -11.40 -11.27
CA PRO A 89 -0.52 -11.54 -10.11
C PRO A 89 0.54 -12.64 -10.24
N GLU A 90 0.27 -13.70 -11.00
CA GLU A 90 1.23 -14.80 -11.15
C GLU A 90 2.50 -14.37 -11.86
N ILE A 91 2.36 -13.57 -12.91
CA ILE A 91 3.50 -13.07 -13.68
C ILE A 91 4.18 -11.92 -12.96
N PHE A 92 3.37 -11.04 -12.41
CA PHE A 92 3.82 -9.75 -11.87
C PHE A 92 4.54 -9.89 -10.53
N PHE A 93 4.08 -10.80 -9.68
CA PHE A 93 4.62 -10.93 -8.34
C PHE A 93 6.07 -11.41 -8.34
N GLU A 94 6.43 -12.31 -9.26
CA GLU A 94 7.81 -12.78 -9.39
C GLU A 94 8.76 -11.61 -9.67
N ASP A 95 8.34 -10.67 -10.52
CA ASP A 95 9.15 -9.50 -10.88
C ASP A 95 9.23 -8.47 -9.77
N TYR A 96 8.17 -8.32 -8.96
CA TYR A 96 8.06 -7.23 -8.00
C TYR A 96 8.31 -7.62 -6.54
N SER A 97 8.37 -8.90 -6.22
CA SER A 97 8.70 -9.33 -4.86
C SER A 97 10.10 -8.85 -4.45
N GLU A 98 11.03 -8.80 -5.40
CA GLU A 98 12.38 -8.30 -5.16
C GLU A 98 12.42 -6.80 -4.85
N ALA A 99 11.39 -6.05 -5.25
CA ALA A 99 11.28 -4.64 -4.91
C ALA A 99 10.90 -4.41 -3.44
N GLY A 100 10.45 -5.47 -2.76
CA GLY A 100 10.14 -5.40 -1.34
C GLY A 100 8.67 -5.38 -0.99
N PHE A 101 7.78 -5.70 -1.94
CA PHE A 101 6.35 -5.87 -1.66
C PHE A 101 6.13 -7.17 -0.90
N ASP A 102 5.21 -7.13 0.06
CA ASP A 102 4.85 -8.33 0.85
C ASP A 102 3.74 -9.14 0.21
N GLN A 103 2.79 -8.47 -0.42
CA GLN A 103 1.67 -9.11 -1.10
C GLN A 103 1.20 -8.25 -2.26
N LEU A 104 0.24 -8.78 -3.02
CA LEU A 104 -0.29 -8.13 -4.21
C LEU A 104 -1.79 -8.31 -4.25
N ILE A 105 -2.51 -7.24 -4.61
CA ILE A 105 -3.95 -7.29 -4.90
C ILE A 105 -4.19 -6.82 -6.31
N THR A 106 -4.95 -7.60 -7.09
CA THR A 106 -5.39 -7.21 -8.43
C THR A 106 -6.68 -6.39 -8.36
N LYS A 107 -6.75 -5.35 -9.16
CA LYS A 107 -7.99 -4.60 -9.37
C LYS A 107 -8.97 -5.46 -10.20
N PRO A 108 -10.27 -5.40 -9.96
CA PRO A 108 -10.96 -4.53 -9.01
C PRO A 108 -10.93 -5.07 -7.58
N TYR A 109 -11.08 -4.16 -6.61
CA TYR A 109 -11.07 -4.50 -5.19
C TYR A 109 -12.45 -4.92 -4.70
N SER A 110 -12.49 -5.79 -3.69
CA SER A 110 -13.71 -6.09 -2.95
C SER A 110 -13.43 -5.93 -1.46
N VAL A 111 -14.48 -5.69 -0.68
CA VAL A 111 -14.32 -5.55 0.77
C VAL A 111 -13.78 -6.84 1.37
N GLU A 112 -14.15 -7.99 0.85
CA GLU A 112 -13.67 -9.30 1.31
C GLU A 112 -12.18 -9.45 1.10
N LYS A 113 -11.66 -9.08 -0.07
CA LYS A 113 -10.22 -9.11 -0.35
C LYS A 113 -9.45 -8.18 0.57
N ILE A 114 -9.95 -6.96 0.74
CA ILE A 114 -9.31 -5.96 1.61
C ILE A 114 -9.31 -6.44 3.06
N ARG A 115 -10.43 -6.97 3.54
CA ARG A 115 -10.52 -7.48 4.90
C ARG A 115 -9.54 -8.64 5.14
N ALA A 116 -9.44 -9.57 4.19
CA ALA A 116 -8.54 -10.71 4.30
C ALA A 116 -7.08 -10.27 4.36
N ILE A 117 -6.69 -9.33 3.49
CA ILE A 117 -5.32 -8.80 3.47
C ILE A 117 -4.97 -8.09 4.78
N ILE A 118 -5.87 -7.27 5.30
CA ILE A 118 -5.65 -6.56 6.55
C ILE A 118 -5.50 -7.55 7.71
N SER A 119 -6.35 -8.57 7.76
CA SER A 119 -6.28 -9.61 8.79
C SER A 119 -4.96 -10.39 8.73
N ASP A 120 -4.53 -10.76 7.52
CA ASP A 120 -3.29 -11.52 7.33
C ASP A 120 -2.05 -10.69 7.66
N SER A 121 -2.16 -9.37 7.56
CA SER A 121 -1.05 -8.43 7.79
C SER A 121 -1.04 -7.86 9.21
N ALA A 122 -2.02 -8.20 10.03
CA ALA A 122 -2.11 -7.71 11.40
C ALA A 122 -1.00 -8.34 12.26
N PRO A 123 -0.40 -7.55 13.17
CA PRO A 123 0.61 -8.08 14.09
C PRO A 123 0.02 -9.04 15.12
#